data_4e1a230776a4692249c0e15e0882525f
#
_entry.id   4e1a230776a4692249c0e15e0882525f
#
_cell.length_a   1.000
_cell.length_b   1.000
_cell.length_c   1.000
_cell.angle_alpha   90.00
_cell.angle_beta   90.00
_cell.angle_gamma   90.00
#
_symmetry.space_group_name_H-M   'P 1'
#
loop_
_entity.id
_entity.type
_entity.pdbx_description
1 polymer ?
#
loop_
_entity_poly.entity_id
_entity_poly.type
_entity_poly.pdbx_seq_one_letter_code
_entity_poly.pdbx_strand_id
1 'polypeptide(L)'
;MLLMLYLIAITAEAMTGALSAGRRGMDWFGVVLIACVTALGGGSVRDVLLGHYPLTWVKHPEYLVLTSVAAIVTIFIAPLMRHLRSLFLALDAVGLVAFTLIGCMTALEMGHGMLVASVSGVITGVFGGILRDIFCNDIPLIFRRELYASVSFLAAWFYLLCLYLQLPSEQAILLTLFSGFLLRLLAIRFHWEMPKFVYNDDVH
;
A
#
# COMPACT_ATOMS: atom_id res chain seq x y z
N MET A 1 5.09 14.00 12.27
CA MET A 1 4.10 13.65 11.24
C MET A 1 4.37 12.31 10.55
N LEU A 2 5.60 12.02 10.08
CA LEU A 2 5.94 10.77 9.38
C LEU A 2 5.64 9.49 10.19
N LEU A 3 6.01 9.44 11.47
CA LEU A 3 5.72 8.29 12.33
C LEU A 3 4.21 8.01 12.43
N MET A 4 3.39 9.06 12.60
CA MET A 4 1.93 8.87 12.66
C MET A 4 1.37 8.34 11.33
N LEU A 5 1.86 8.87 10.21
CA LEU A 5 1.49 8.38 8.88
C LEU A 5 1.85 6.90 8.72
N TYR A 6 3.05 6.52 9.15
CA TYR A 6 3.51 5.13 9.10
C TYR A 6 2.64 4.21 9.97
N LEU A 7 2.34 4.58 11.21
CA LEU A 7 1.49 3.79 12.11
C LEU A 7 0.07 3.61 11.56
N ILE A 8 -0.51 4.67 10.98
CA ILE A 8 -1.83 4.60 10.31
C ILE A 8 -1.76 3.66 9.12
N ALA A 9 -0.72 3.77 8.28
CA ALA A 9 -0.56 2.96 7.09
C ALA A 9 -0.42 1.47 7.41
N ILE A 10 0.49 1.10 8.35
CA ILE A 10 0.66 -0.32 8.73
C ILE A 10 -0.57 -0.90 9.41
N THR A 11 -1.32 -0.08 10.18
CA THR A 11 -2.57 -0.53 10.79
C THR A 11 -3.64 -0.78 9.73
N ALA A 12 -3.84 0.15 8.80
CA ALA A 12 -4.79 0.01 7.71
C ALA A 12 -4.47 -1.23 6.85
N GLU A 13 -3.21 -1.41 6.47
CA GLU A 13 -2.80 -2.56 5.67
C GLU A 13 -2.85 -3.90 6.44
N ALA A 14 -2.56 -3.91 7.74
CA ALA A 14 -2.78 -5.10 8.56
C ALA A 14 -4.26 -5.50 8.59
N MET A 15 -5.17 -4.53 8.69
CA MET A 15 -6.62 -4.79 8.63
C MET A 15 -7.03 -5.32 7.25
N THR A 16 -6.50 -4.78 6.13
CA THR A 16 -6.79 -5.32 4.79
C THR A 16 -6.26 -6.74 4.63
N GLY A 17 -5.08 -7.04 5.14
CA GLY A 17 -4.51 -8.39 5.19
C GLY A 17 -5.39 -9.36 5.96
N ALA A 18 -5.81 -8.98 7.17
CA ALA A 18 -6.71 -9.78 8.01
C ALA A 18 -8.06 -10.05 7.33
N LEU A 19 -8.67 -9.04 6.70
CA LEU A 19 -9.92 -9.18 5.96
C LEU A 19 -9.78 -10.11 4.74
N SER A 20 -8.64 -10.08 4.05
CA SER A 20 -8.36 -10.97 2.91
C SER A 20 -8.19 -12.42 3.36
N ALA A 21 -7.39 -12.65 4.41
CA ALA A 21 -7.17 -13.97 4.98
C ALA A 21 -8.47 -14.57 5.56
N GLY A 22 -9.28 -13.75 6.24
CA GLY A 22 -10.57 -14.16 6.76
C GLY A 22 -11.55 -14.58 5.66
N ARG A 23 -11.57 -13.91 4.51
CA ARG A 23 -12.37 -14.35 3.34
C ARG A 23 -11.94 -15.70 2.77
N ARG A 24 -10.69 -16.11 3.02
CA ARG A 24 -10.15 -17.42 2.60
C ARG A 24 -10.29 -18.50 3.68
N GLY A 25 -10.92 -18.18 4.82
CA GLY A 25 -11.14 -19.13 5.91
C GLY A 25 -9.85 -19.57 6.59
N MET A 26 -8.80 -18.74 6.57
CA MET A 26 -7.55 -19.03 7.27
C MET A 26 -7.77 -19.03 8.79
N ASP A 27 -6.97 -19.81 9.50
CA ASP A 27 -6.95 -19.78 10.96
C ASP A 27 -6.38 -18.46 11.51
N TRP A 28 -6.47 -18.26 12.82
CA TRP A 28 -6.03 -17.01 13.43
C TRP A 28 -4.54 -16.71 13.20
N PHE A 29 -3.71 -17.75 13.20
CA PHE A 29 -2.27 -17.57 12.93
C PHE A 29 -2.05 -17.14 11.47
N GLY A 30 -2.71 -17.78 10.52
CA GLY A 30 -2.68 -17.40 9.11
C GLY A 30 -3.17 -15.96 8.89
N VAL A 31 -4.26 -15.54 9.56
CA VAL A 31 -4.76 -14.16 9.50
C VAL A 31 -3.72 -13.16 9.99
N VAL A 32 -3.07 -13.43 11.15
CA VAL A 32 -2.03 -12.55 11.69
C VAL A 32 -0.80 -12.52 10.77
N LEU A 33 -0.39 -13.67 10.24
CA LEU A 33 0.74 -13.75 9.31
C LEU A 33 0.49 -12.91 8.05
N ILE A 34 -0.67 -13.06 7.40
CA ILE A 34 -1.02 -12.30 6.20
C ILE A 34 -1.12 -10.81 6.50
N ALA A 35 -1.65 -10.43 7.66
CA ALA A 35 -1.71 -9.04 8.08
C ALA A 35 -0.30 -8.42 8.22
N CYS A 36 0.63 -9.11 8.88
CA CYS A 36 2.02 -8.67 9.02
C CYS A 36 2.71 -8.58 7.65
N VAL A 37 2.56 -9.59 6.80
CA VAL A 37 3.13 -9.60 5.44
C VAL A 37 2.58 -8.44 4.61
N THR A 38 1.29 -8.16 4.68
CA THR A 38 0.66 -7.06 3.95
C THR A 38 1.20 -5.71 4.42
N ALA A 39 1.24 -5.50 5.73
CA ALA A 39 1.62 -4.21 6.31
C ALA A 39 3.12 -3.90 6.21
N LEU A 40 3.98 -4.91 6.33
CA LEU A 40 5.43 -4.72 6.43
C LEU A 40 6.17 -5.15 5.16
N GLY A 41 5.52 -5.93 4.28
CA GLY A 41 6.14 -6.53 3.11
C GLY A 41 6.59 -5.51 2.07
N GLY A 42 5.78 -4.50 1.76
CA GLY A 42 6.13 -3.46 0.79
C GLY A 42 7.38 -2.67 1.22
N GLY A 43 7.43 -2.27 2.50
CA GLY A 43 8.61 -1.64 3.09
C GLY A 43 9.85 -2.55 3.11
N SER A 44 9.66 -3.85 3.37
CA SER A 44 10.75 -4.83 3.35
C SER A 44 11.35 -5.00 1.95
N VAL A 45 10.50 -5.09 0.92
CA VAL A 45 10.95 -5.16 -0.48
C VAL A 45 11.72 -3.89 -0.85
N ARG A 46 11.21 -2.70 -0.50
CA ARG A 46 11.92 -1.43 -0.69
C ARG A 46 13.27 -1.44 -0.02
N ASP A 47 13.32 -1.79 1.26
CA ASP A 47 14.56 -1.76 2.06
C ASP A 47 15.63 -2.68 1.47
N VAL A 48 15.22 -3.87 1.00
CA VAL A 48 16.14 -4.80 0.30
C VAL A 48 16.65 -4.20 -1.02
N LEU A 49 15.76 -3.63 -1.84
CA LEU A 49 16.15 -3.08 -3.15
C LEU A 49 17.03 -1.83 -3.04
N LEU A 50 16.82 -1.01 -2.02
CA LEU A 50 17.62 0.20 -1.78
C LEU A 50 18.88 -0.06 -0.93
N GLY A 51 19.04 -1.27 -0.37
CA GLY A 51 20.11 -1.55 0.57
C GLY A 51 19.93 -0.84 1.92
N HIS A 52 18.71 -0.52 2.31
CA HIS A 52 18.36 0.15 3.55
C HIS A 52 18.27 -0.86 4.71
N TYR A 53 19.38 -1.05 5.43
CA TYR A 53 19.48 -2.02 6.53
C TYR A 53 19.80 -1.35 7.87
N PRO A 54 19.32 -1.95 9.00
CA PRO A 54 18.41 -3.10 9.09
C PRO A 54 17.01 -2.75 8.58
N LEU A 55 16.25 -3.78 8.13
CA LEU A 55 14.87 -3.58 7.67
C LEU A 55 14.06 -2.81 8.73
N THR A 56 13.15 -1.96 8.28
CA THR A 56 12.38 -1.06 9.17
C THR A 56 11.72 -1.79 10.34
N TRP A 57 11.09 -2.95 10.12
CA TRP A 57 10.46 -3.73 11.19
C TRP A 57 11.46 -4.50 12.08
N VAL A 58 12.67 -4.78 11.58
CA VAL A 58 13.76 -5.35 12.40
C VAL A 58 14.31 -4.31 13.37
N LYS A 59 14.42 -3.06 12.90
CA LYS A 59 14.81 -1.91 13.72
C LYS A 59 13.73 -1.55 14.76
N HIS A 60 12.46 -1.75 14.41
CA HIS A 60 11.28 -1.41 15.19
C HIS A 60 10.35 -2.61 15.34
N PRO A 61 10.69 -3.61 16.17
CA PRO A 61 9.89 -4.83 16.31
C PRO A 61 8.50 -4.60 16.89
N GLU A 62 8.27 -3.44 17.51
CA GLU A 62 6.96 -2.99 17.97
C GLU A 62 5.92 -2.92 16.83
N TYR A 63 6.35 -2.77 15.58
CA TYR A 63 5.44 -2.76 14.42
C TYR A 63 4.84 -4.15 14.15
N LEU A 64 5.58 -5.23 14.45
CA LEU A 64 5.01 -6.58 14.41
C LEU A 64 3.90 -6.76 15.45
N VAL A 65 4.10 -6.20 16.64
CA VAL A 65 3.08 -6.25 17.70
C VAL A 65 1.84 -5.46 17.28
N LEU A 66 2.05 -4.23 16.77
CA LEU A 66 0.94 -3.38 16.33
C LEU A 66 0.11 -4.03 15.21
N THR A 67 0.78 -4.58 14.18
CA THR A 67 0.08 -5.23 13.05
C THR A 67 -0.62 -6.51 13.49
N SER A 68 -0.05 -7.28 14.42
CA SER A 68 -0.68 -8.46 15.00
C SER A 68 -1.93 -8.09 15.83
N VAL A 69 -1.84 -7.05 16.64
CA VAL A 69 -2.99 -6.54 17.42
C VAL A 69 -4.08 -6.03 16.47
N ALA A 70 -3.72 -5.27 15.43
CA ALA A 70 -4.68 -4.81 14.43
C ALA A 70 -5.39 -5.96 13.72
N ALA A 71 -4.66 -7.04 13.40
CA ALA A 71 -5.24 -8.25 12.82
C ALA A 71 -6.25 -8.91 13.76
N ILE A 72 -5.88 -9.10 15.03
CA ILE A 72 -6.75 -9.72 16.05
C ILE A 72 -8.01 -8.85 16.26
N VAL A 73 -7.86 -7.54 16.40
CA VAL A 73 -8.99 -6.62 16.51
C VAL A 73 -9.91 -6.74 15.29
N THR A 74 -9.34 -6.86 14.09
CA THR A 74 -10.10 -7.03 12.85
C THR A 74 -10.91 -8.32 12.85
N ILE A 75 -10.37 -9.45 13.37
CA ILE A 75 -11.10 -10.71 13.50
C ILE A 75 -12.41 -10.52 14.30
N PHE A 76 -12.34 -9.80 15.42
CA PHE A 76 -13.52 -9.58 16.29
C PHE A 76 -14.51 -8.57 15.72
N ILE A 77 -14.04 -7.55 14.99
CA ILE A 77 -14.89 -6.47 14.45
C ILE A 77 -15.53 -6.88 13.12
N ALA A 78 -14.83 -7.69 12.30
CA ALA A 78 -15.31 -8.07 10.96
C ALA A 78 -16.74 -8.62 10.93
N PRO A 79 -17.18 -9.53 11.84
CA PRO A 79 -18.54 -10.04 11.85
C PRO A 79 -19.63 -8.98 12.08
N LEU A 80 -19.27 -7.84 12.71
CA LEU A 80 -20.21 -6.75 13.00
C LEU A 80 -20.36 -5.77 11.83
N MET A 81 -19.51 -5.86 10.80
CA MET A 81 -19.45 -4.90 9.70
C MET A 81 -20.29 -5.36 8.49
N ARG A 82 -21.31 -4.59 8.12
CA ARG A 82 -22.17 -4.87 6.95
C ARG A 82 -21.48 -4.57 5.60
N HIS A 83 -20.46 -3.71 5.56
CA HIS A 83 -19.84 -3.19 4.34
C HIS A 83 -18.35 -3.47 4.27
N LEU A 84 -17.94 -4.70 4.58
CA LEU A 84 -16.52 -5.10 4.62
C LEU A 84 -15.75 -4.79 3.32
N ARG A 85 -16.41 -4.93 2.15
CA ARG A 85 -15.77 -4.64 0.86
C ARG A 85 -15.42 -3.16 0.72
N SER A 86 -16.31 -2.26 1.09
CA SER A 86 -16.06 -0.81 0.99
C SER A 86 -14.99 -0.37 1.98
N LEU A 87 -15.03 -0.92 3.21
CA LEU A 87 -14.00 -0.69 4.21
C LEU A 87 -12.62 -1.17 3.71
N PHE A 88 -12.55 -2.39 3.19
CA PHE A 88 -11.34 -2.94 2.63
C PHE A 88 -10.74 -2.01 1.56
N LEU A 89 -11.56 -1.58 0.59
CA LEU A 89 -11.10 -0.70 -0.49
C LEU A 89 -10.65 0.68 0.02
N ALA A 90 -11.31 1.21 1.04
CA ALA A 90 -10.91 2.49 1.63
C ALA A 90 -9.59 2.38 2.41
N LEU A 91 -9.43 1.33 3.22
CA LEU A 91 -8.18 1.07 3.96
C LEU A 91 -7.01 0.82 3.01
N ASP A 92 -7.21 0.00 1.98
CA ASP A 92 -6.23 -0.28 0.93
C ASP A 92 -5.84 1.01 0.18
N ALA A 93 -6.79 1.90 -0.10
CA ALA A 93 -6.50 3.20 -0.72
C ALA A 93 -5.66 4.12 0.18
N VAL A 94 -5.92 4.13 1.49
CA VAL A 94 -5.11 4.88 2.46
C VAL A 94 -3.70 4.30 2.52
N GLY A 95 -3.58 2.98 2.65
CA GLY A 95 -2.30 2.28 2.69
C GLY A 95 -1.47 2.53 1.44
N LEU A 96 -2.08 2.37 0.26
CA LEU A 96 -1.43 2.61 -1.04
C LEU A 96 -0.76 3.98 -1.10
N VAL A 97 -1.50 5.06 -0.83
CA VAL A 97 -0.97 6.43 -0.96
C VAL A 97 0.02 6.76 0.14
N ALA A 98 -0.26 6.35 1.39
CA ALA A 98 0.64 6.58 2.50
C ALA A 98 1.98 5.87 2.31
N PHE A 99 1.97 4.60 1.92
CA PHE A 99 3.21 3.87 1.63
C PHE A 99 3.93 4.36 0.38
N THR A 100 3.22 4.86 -0.61
CA THR A 100 3.85 5.55 -1.75
C THR A 100 4.66 6.75 -1.27
N LEU A 101 4.10 7.60 -0.42
CA LEU A 101 4.80 8.74 0.17
C LEU A 101 6.00 8.30 1.00
N ILE A 102 5.81 7.33 1.90
CA ILE A 102 6.89 6.81 2.75
C ILE A 102 8.04 6.26 1.90
N GLY A 103 7.72 5.52 0.82
CA GLY A 103 8.73 5.00 -0.09
C GLY A 103 9.51 6.10 -0.82
N CYS A 104 8.83 7.14 -1.30
CA CYS A 104 9.48 8.31 -1.89
C CYS A 104 10.40 9.01 -0.90
N MET A 105 9.91 9.27 0.31
CA MET A 105 10.68 9.98 1.35
C MET A 105 11.91 9.18 1.75
N THR A 106 11.79 7.87 2.00
CA THR A 106 12.92 7.01 2.35
C THR A 106 14.01 7.06 1.28
N ALA A 107 13.66 6.96 -0.01
CA ALA A 107 14.63 7.02 -1.08
C ALA A 107 15.32 8.40 -1.18
N LEU A 108 14.57 9.49 -0.98
CA LEU A 108 15.14 10.84 -0.95
C LEU A 108 16.07 11.05 0.24
N GLU A 109 15.70 10.55 1.43
CA GLU A 109 16.54 10.60 2.64
C GLU A 109 17.85 9.82 2.46
N MET A 110 17.83 8.74 1.67
CA MET A 110 19.04 8.00 1.27
C MET A 110 19.88 8.70 0.18
N GLY A 111 19.47 9.87 -0.30
CA GLY A 111 20.17 10.63 -1.33
C GLY A 111 19.90 10.20 -2.77
N HIS A 112 18.89 9.36 -3.01
CA HIS A 112 18.51 8.97 -4.37
C HIS A 112 17.75 10.08 -5.11
N GLY A 113 17.88 10.10 -6.44
CA GLY A 113 17.18 11.06 -7.28
C GLY A 113 15.68 10.80 -7.41
N MET A 114 14.95 11.77 -7.96
CA MET A 114 13.47 11.73 -8.07
C MET A 114 12.93 10.48 -8.78
N LEU A 115 13.63 9.98 -9.80
CA LEU A 115 13.20 8.77 -10.52
C LEU A 115 13.22 7.55 -9.61
N VAL A 116 14.32 7.33 -8.87
CA VAL A 116 14.44 6.22 -7.92
C VAL A 116 13.43 6.40 -6.78
N ALA A 117 13.23 7.62 -6.30
CA ALA A 117 12.24 7.92 -5.27
C ALA A 117 10.81 7.58 -5.75
N SER A 118 10.43 7.93 -6.98
CA SER A 118 9.10 7.58 -7.52
C SER A 118 8.91 6.07 -7.63
N VAL A 119 9.90 5.34 -8.13
CA VAL A 119 9.86 3.86 -8.23
C VAL A 119 9.78 3.23 -6.84
N SER A 120 10.59 3.71 -5.89
CA SER A 120 10.57 3.28 -4.49
C SER A 120 9.19 3.49 -3.85
N GLY A 121 8.56 4.63 -4.12
CA GLY A 121 7.20 4.92 -3.68
C GLY A 121 6.20 3.91 -4.22
N VAL A 122 6.20 3.66 -5.52
CA VAL A 122 5.30 2.67 -6.16
C VAL A 122 5.53 1.27 -5.57
N ILE A 123 6.79 0.84 -5.47
CA ILE A 123 7.12 -0.48 -4.89
C ILE A 123 6.58 -0.57 -3.46
N THR A 124 6.85 0.43 -2.63
CA THR A 124 6.42 0.40 -1.22
C THR A 124 4.90 0.34 -1.10
N GLY A 125 4.18 1.13 -1.90
CA GLY A 125 2.72 1.19 -1.84
C GLY A 125 2.02 -0.05 -2.41
N VAL A 126 2.62 -0.71 -3.39
CA VAL A 126 1.94 -1.77 -4.15
C VAL A 126 2.30 -3.17 -3.65
N PHE A 127 3.56 -3.43 -3.24
CA PHE A 127 4.02 -4.78 -2.95
C PHE A 127 3.38 -5.41 -1.71
N GLY A 128 2.98 -4.64 -0.72
CA GLY A 128 2.22 -5.17 0.41
C GLY A 128 0.93 -5.84 -0.06
N GLY A 129 0.16 -5.17 -0.92
CA GLY A 129 -1.06 -5.70 -1.53
C GLY A 129 -0.81 -6.87 -2.48
N ILE A 130 0.29 -6.84 -3.26
CA ILE A 130 0.68 -7.97 -4.13
C ILE A 130 0.94 -9.22 -3.28
N LEU A 131 1.76 -9.11 -2.24
CA LEU A 131 2.07 -10.24 -1.36
C LEU A 131 0.80 -10.78 -0.70
N ARG A 132 -0.05 -9.91 -0.16
CA ARG A 132 -1.35 -10.28 0.40
C ARG A 132 -2.16 -11.13 -0.58
N ASP A 133 -2.35 -10.60 -1.79
CA ASP A 133 -3.21 -11.24 -2.78
C ASP A 133 -2.63 -12.59 -3.24
N ILE A 134 -1.30 -12.67 -3.47
CA ILE A 134 -0.63 -13.93 -3.82
C ILE A 134 -0.80 -14.97 -2.71
N PHE A 135 -0.52 -14.64 -1.46
CA PHE A 135 -0.67 -15.57 -0.35
C PHE A 135 -2.12 -15.96 -0.08
N CYS A 136 -3.07 -15.10 -0.42
CA CYS A 136 -4.50 -15.40 -0.40
C CYS A 136 -4.98 -16.16 -1.65
N ASN A 137 -4.10 -16.53 -2.57
CA ASN A 137 -4.43 -17.15 -3.86
C ASN A 137 -5.47 -16.33 -4.65
N ASP A 138 -5.27 -15.00 -4.67
CA ASP A 138 -6.04 -14.04 -5.45
C ASP A 138 -5.18 -13.43 -6.56
N ILE A 139 -5.80 -13.00 -7.65
CA ILE A 139 -5.11 -12.18 -8.64
C ILE A 139 -4.83 -10.82 -8.01
N PRO A 140 -3.56 -10.36 -7.91
CA PRO A 140 -3.24 -9.08 -7.33
C PRO A 140 -4.00 -7.91 -7.96
N LEU A 141 -4.43 -6.96 -7.13
CA LEU A 141 -5.20 -5.78 -7.56
C LEU A 141 -4.50 -4.99 -8.67
N ILE A 142 -3.16 -4.97 -8.65
CA ILE A 142 -2.35 -4.28 -9.66
C ILE A 142 -2.58 -4.82 -11.09
N PHE A 143 -2.93 -6.11 -11.23
CA PHE A 143 -3.19 -6.77 -12.51
C PHE A 143 -4.67 -6.82 -12.86
N ARG A 144 -5.54 -6.36 -11.96
CA ARG A 144 -6.97 -6.21 -12.22
C ARG A 144 -7.23 -4.93 -13.02
N ARG A 145 -8.48 -4.69 -13.37
CA ARG A 145 -8.93 -3.63 -14.28
C ARG A 145 -8.83 -2.20 -13.71
N GLU A 146 -8.50 -2.03 -12.44
CA GLU A 146 -8.51 -0.71 -11.79
C GLU A 146 -7.14 -0.03 -11.84
N LEU A 147 -7.14 1.32 -11.88
CA LEU A 147 -5.94 2.16 -11.83
C LEU A 147 -5.24 2.08 -10.46
N TYR A 148 -4.62 0.95 -10.12
CA TYR A 148 -3.98 0.76 -8.81
C TYR A 148 -2.56 1.35 -8.75
N ALA A 149 -1.63 0.76 -9.49
CA ALA A 149 -0.26 1.25 -9.55
C ALA A 149 -0.16 2.63 -10.21
N SER A 150 -1.07 2.94 -11.13
CA SER A 150 -1.12 4.26 -11.79
C SER A 150 -1.42 5.37 -10.78
N VAL A 151 -2.33 5.14 -9.83
CA VAL A 151 -2.61 6.11 -8.74
C VAL A 151 -1.38 6.29 -7.86
N SER A 152 -0.70 5.20 -7.47
CA SER A 152 0.55 5.27 -6.72
C SER A 152 1.62 6.07 -7.48
N PHE A 153 1.79 5.79 -8.78
CA PHE A 153 2.74 6.52 -9.63
C PHE A 153 2.41 8.02 -9.72
N LEU A 154 1.15 8.37 -9.96
CA LEU A 154 0.71 9.77 -10.01
C LEU A 154 0.87 10.47 -8.66
N ALA A 155 0.56 9.78 -7.55
CA ALA A 155 0.78 10.32 -6.21
C ALA A 155 2.27 10.57 -5.92
N ALA A 156 3.15 9.64 -6.31
CA ALA A 156 4.60 9.81 -6.17
C ALA A 156 5.09 11.05 -6.92
N TRP A 157 4.72 11.20 -8.20
CA TRP A 157 5.13 12.36 -8.99
C TRP A 157 4.49 13.65 -8.53
N PHE A 158 3.26 13.63 -8.05
CA PHE A 158 2.61 14.81 -7.47
C PHE A 158 3.34 15.28 -6.21
N TYR A 159 3.73 14.35 -5.33
CA TYR A 159 4.56 14.67 -4.17
C TYR A 159 5.91 15.29 -4.56
N LEU A 160 6.61 14.68 -5.51
CA LEU A 160 7.91 15.18 -6.00
C LEU A 160 7.76 16.56 -6.67
N LEU A 161 6.67 16.80 -7.39
CA LEU A 161 6.36 18.10 -7.97
C LEU A 161 6.13 19.16 -6.88
N CYS A 162 5.38 18.83 -5.82
CA CYS A 162 5.19 19.74 -4.68
C CYS A 162 6.52 20.13 -4.04
N LEU A 163 7.44 19.16 -3.87
CA LEU A 163 8.79 19.44 -3.35
C LEU A 163 9.62 20.29 -4.33
N TYR A 164 9.53 20.02 -5.62
CA TYR A 164 10.21 20.82 -6.65
C TYR A 164 9.72 22.27 -6.66
N LEU A 165 8.43 22.49 -6.40
CA LEU A 165 7.82 23.81 -6.23
C LEU A 165 8.10 24.45 -4.85
N GLN A 166 9.00 23.84 -4.07
CA GLN A 166 9.41 24.31 -2.74
C GLN A 166 8.26 24.43 -1.72
N LEU A 167 7.18 23.67 -1.88
CA LEU A 167 6.15 23.59 -0.85
C LEU A 167 6.72 22.97 0.45
N PRO A 168 6.30 23.43 1.62
CA PRO A 168 6.66 22.79 2.88
C PRO A 168 6.32 21.31 2.86
N SER A 169 7.24 20.45 3.31
CA SER A 169 7.09 18.99 3.26
C SER A 169 5.77 18.50 3.86
N GLU A 170 5.31 19.09 4.96
CA GLU A 170 4.04 18.72 5.58
C GLU A 170 2.84 19.01 4.70
N GLN A 171 2.82 20.15 4.01
CA GLN A 171 1.76 20.49 3.07
C GLN A 171 1.79 19.57 1.83
N ALA A 172 2.99 19.28 1.31
CA ALA A 172 3.15 18.36 0.20
C ALA A 172 2.60 16.95 0.54
N ILE A 173 2.88 16.44 1.74
CA ILE A 173 2.35 15.17 2.22
C ILE A 173 0.83 15.20 2.31
N LEU A 174 0.24 16.21 2.98
CA LEU A 174 -1.20 16.31 3.16
C LEU A 174 -1.95 16.45 1.83
N LEU A 175 -1.45 17.27 0.92
CA LEU A 175 -2.03 17.46 -0.41
C LEU A 175 -1.98 16.15 -1.22
N THR A 176 -0.86 15.43 -1.15
CA THR A 176 -0.70 14.17 -1.87
C THR A 176 -1.58 13.06 -1.27
N LEU A 177 -1.67 12.97 0.06
CA LEU A 177 -2.57 12.03 0.72
C LEU A 177 -4.02 12.26 0.30
N PHE A 178 -4.46 13.50 0.38
CA PHE A 178 -5.84 13.84 0.02
C PHE A 178 -6.14 13.59 -1.46
N SER A 179 -5.29 14.11 -2.36
CA SER A 179 -5.50 13.98 -3.81
C SER A 179 -5.37 12.52 -4.29
N GLY A 180 -4.36 11.79 -3.79
CA GLY A 180 -4.15 10.38 -4.13
C GLY A 180 -5.27 9.48 -3.62
N PHE A 181 -5.71 9.67 -2.38
CA PHE A 181 -6.84 8.96 -1.81
C PHE A 181 -8.13 9.24 -2.59
N LEU A 182 -8.43 10.52 -2.86
CA LEU A 182 -9.59 10.91 -3.66
C LEU A 182 -9.55 10.29 -5.06
N LEU A 183 -8.40 10.38 -5.73
CA LEU A 183 -8.20 9.78 -7.05
C LEU A 183 -8.44 8.27 -7.04
N ARG A 184 -7.96 7.57 -6.00
CA ARG A 184 -8.18 6.12 -5.85
C ARG A 184 -9.66 5.80 -5.66
N LEU A 185 -10.36 6.54 -4.81
CA LEU A 185 -11.81 6.35 -4.61
C LEU A 185 -12.60 6.64 -5.88
N LEU A 186 -12.26 7.68 -6.63
CA LEU A 186 -12.89 7.99 -7.91
C LEU A 186 -12.64 6.89 -8.95
N ALA A 187 -11.40 6.39 -9.04
CA ALA A 187 -11.05 5.29 -9.93
C ALA A 187 -11.88 4.03 -9.62
N ILE A 188 -12.04 3.69 -8.33
CA ILE A 188 -12.89 2.57 -7.89
C ILE A 188 -14.38 2.85 -8.22
N ARG A 189 -14.86 4.05 -7.93
CA ARG A 189 -16.27 4.41 -8.09
C ARG A 189 -16.72 4.44 -9.55
N PHE A 190 -15.85 4.93 -10.44
CA PHE A 190 -16.14 5.08 -11.86
C PHE A 190 -15.55 3.94 -12.72
N HIS A 191 -14.94 2.92 -12.09
CA HIS A 191 -14.33 1.78 -12.78
C HIS A 191 -13.33 2.19 -13.87
N TRP A 192 -12.47 3.17 -13.57
CA TRP A 192 -11.46 3.61 -14.52
C TRP A 192 -10.43 2.50 -14.75
N GLU A 193 -10.20 2.17 -16.00
CA GLU A 193 -9.30 1.08 -16.41
C GLU A 193 -8.24 1.61 -17.38
N MET A 194 -7.05 1.01 -17.35
CA MET A 194 -6.05 1.22 -18.40
C MET A 194 -6.41 0.41 -19.64
N PRO A 195 -6.09 0.93 -20.85
CA PRO A 195 -6.24 0.18 -22.08
C PRO A 195 -5.52 -1.18 -21.99
N LYS A 196 -6.18 -2.24 -22.43
CA LYS A 196 -5.58 -3.57 -22.45
C LYS A 196 -4.79 -3.76 -23.75
N PHE A 197 -3.59 -4.27 -23.62
CA PHE A 197 -2.86 -4.82 -24.77
C PHE A 197 -3.35 -6.25 -24.99
N VAL A 198 -4.05 -6.47 -26.10
CA VAL A 198 -4.48 -7.80 -26.53
C VAL A 198 -3.69 -8.13 -27.79
N TYR A 199 -2.87 -9.16 -27.72
CA TYR A 199 -2.18 -9.74 -28.88
C TYR A 199 -2.94 -11.00 -29.29
N ASN A 200 -3.49 -11.01 -30.50
CA ASN A 200 -4.13 -12.18 -31.08
C ASN A 200 -3.11 -12.88 -31.96
N ASP A 201 -2.79 -14.11 -31.64
CA ASP A 201 -1.90 -14.98 -32.43
C ASP A 201 -2.63 -15.61 -33.63
N ASP A 202 -3.61 -14.88 -34.23
CA ASP A 202 -4.29 -15.34 -35.43
C ASP A 202 -3.44 -15.11 -36.68
N VAL A 203 -2.25 -15.66 -36.69
CA VAL A 203 -1.45 -15.81 -37.91
C VAL A 203 -0.87 -17.20 -37.96
N HIS A 204 -1.73 -18.18 -38.29
CA HIS A 204 -1.36 -19.31 -39.21
C HIS A 204 -2.59 -20.15 -39.50
#